data_b54263df398ec079b15dade3950bac78
#
_entry.id   b54263df398ec079b15dade3950bac78
#
_cell.length_a   1.000
_cell.length_b   1.000
_cell.length_c   1.000
_cell.angle_alpha   90.00
_cell.angle_beta   90.00
_cell.angle_gamma   90.00
#
_symmetry.space_group_name_H-M   'P 1'
#
loop_
_entity.id
_entity.type
_entity.pdbx_description
1 polymer ?
#
loop_
_entity_poly.entity_id
_entity_poly.type
_entity_poly.pdbx_seq_one_letter_code
_entity_poly.pdbx_strand_id
1 'polypeptide(L)'
;MIKQIFKIIWNQRRSNGWIWMELLVVFVALWYLVDMFVVQFYSYSRPLGYDITNCWRLSFDVYPEDAAEYVSDTTQAPTEGEALARILERLRRAPEVDNACVAFYSSPYSGGNSWTQIIPCTVDSGKFKEQSYHQYTVSPEFYDVFRIRSREGQLLSELLNKEQLEYFITPDLEKDFFGEESAVGQKVCYPGSSMREIRIAAVTVPVRVTEFVKPEPELFFTMRPKELERQVNASGVANMEITVRMKEDLTPEQMGTFLNRMKSQLTENNLYVASMKDMKQQRSERLRYEWRKISINLLLSVFILLNVLFGIMGTFWLRIEQRRSETGLRMALGSTRRRVGWFFTAEGWLLLTTVTPLVLIVIFNMVHMEIPDLYNLSFSWWRFAVSFGGVLLLMGLIIALGTWLPARRAMKLQPAEALHYE
;
A
#
# COMPACT_ATOMS: atom_id res chain seq x y z
N MET A 1 -29.52 -21.28 32.01
CA MET A 1 -29.13 -21.66 30.64
C MET A 1 -27.60 -21.61 30.46
N ILE A 2 -26.93 -20.48 30.61
CA ILE A 2 -25.45 -20.37 30.42
C ILE A 2 -24.68 -21.31 31.35
N LYS A 3 -24.98 -21.36 32.67
CA LYS A 3 -24.33 -22.29 33.62
C LYS A 3 -24.49 -23.75 33.21
N GLN A 4 -25.64 -24.15 32.65
CA GLN A 4 -25.90 -25.52 32.17
C GLN A 4 -25.03 -25.82 30.93
N ILE A 5 -24.94 -24.88 29.96
CA ILE A 5 -24.13 -25.06 28.76
C ILE A 5 -22.64 -25.18 29.14
N PHE A 6 -22.17 -24.36 30.08
CA PHE A 6 -20.78 -24.43 30.57
C PHE A 6 -20.49 -25.79 31.22
N LYS A 7 -21.39 -26.30 32.06
CA LYS A 7 -21.25 -27.65 32.69
C LYS A 7 -21.20 -28.76 31.63
N ILE A 8 -22.03 -28.67 30.60
CA ILE A 8 -22.02 -29.61 29.47
C ILE A 8 -20.70 -29.57 28.72
N ILE A 9 -20.21 -28.39 28.37
CA ILE A 9 -18.93 -28.20 27.68
C ILE A 9 -17.76 -28.78 28.49
N TRP A 10 -17.74 -28.51 29.80
CA TRP A 10 -16.72 -29.02 30.70
C TRP A 10 -16.77 -30.56 30.85
N ASN A 11 -17.93 -31.13 30.97
CA ASN A 11 -18.11 -32.60 31.07
C ASN A 11 -17.68 -33.31 29.77
N GLN A 12 -17.83 -32.65 28.62
CA GLN A 12 -17.47 -33.18 27.29
C GLN A 12 -16.11 -32.65 26.79
N ARG A 13 -15.23 -32.18 27.67
CA ARG A 13 -13.95 -31.56 27.29
C ARG A 13 -13.09 -32.40 26.35
N ARG A 14 -13.09 -33.74 26.46
CA ARG A 14 -12.34 -34.62 25.56
C ARG A 14 -12.90 -34.60 24.14
N SER A 15 -14.20 -34.61 23.96
CA SER A 15 -14.85 -34.50 22.63
C SER A 15 -14.79 -33.08 22.09
N ASN A 16 -14.78 -32.07 22.95
CA ASN A 16 -14.68 -30.65 22.57
C ASN A 16 -13.26 -30.22 22.20
N GLY A 17 -12.21 -30.97 22.58
CA GLY A 17 -10.83 -30.62 22.37
C GLY A 17 -10.46 -30.42 20.89
N TRP A 18 -11.04 -31.24 20.00
CA TRP A 18 -10.86 -31.11 18.56
C TRP A 18 -11.43 -29.79 18.02
N ILE A 19 -12.66 -29.46 18.41
CA ILE A 19 -13.32 -28.21 17.99
C ILE A 19 -12.58 -27.00 18.56
N TRP A 20 -12.07 -27.10 19.77
CA TRP A 20 -11.25 -26.06 20.37
C TRP A 20 -9.98 -25.79 19.56
N MET A 21 -9.27 -26.86 19.15
CA MET A 21 -8.08 -26.73 18.31
C MET A 21 -8.44 -26.14 16.94
N GLU A 22 -9.49 -26.61 16.31
CA GLU A 22 -10.00 -26.11 15.04
C GLU A 22 -10.32 -24.60 15.14
N LEU A 23 -11.13 -24.21 16.14
CA LEU A 23 -11.50 -22.80 16.36
C LEU A 23 -10.28 -21.93 16.66
N LEU A 24 -9.29 -22.43 17.43
CA LEU A 24 -8.05 -21.71 17.70
C LEU A 24 -7.26 -21.42 16.43
N VAL A 25 -6.93 -22.48 15.68
CA VAL A 25 -6.10 -22.37 14.47
C VAL A 25 -6.76 -21.44 13.45
N VAL A 26 -8.06 -21.63 13.25
CA VAL A 26 -8.82 -20.83 12.30
C VAL A 26 -8.94 -19.38 12.74
N PHE A 27 -9.21 -19.13 14.02
CA PHE A 27 -9.30 -17.75 14.52
C PHE A 27 -7.98 -17.00 14.31
N VAL A 28 -6.87 -17.64 14.64
CA VAL A 28 -5.52 -17.05 14.47
C VAL A 28 -5.22 -16.80 12.98
N ALA A 29 -5.51 -17.77 12.12
CA ALA A 29 -5.29 -17.61 10.68
C ALA A 29 -6.15 -16.50 10.09
N LEU A 30 -7.43 -16.45 10.44
CA LEU A 30 -8.34 -15.39 9.99
C LEU A 30 -7.94 -14.03 10.55
N TRP A 31 -7.47 -13.97 11.80
CA TRP A 31 -6.99 -12.71 12.37
C TRP A 31 -5.80 -12.17 11.58
N TYR A 32 -4.82 -12.99 11.26
CA TYR A 32 -3.70 -12.58 10.44
C TYR A 32 -4.12 -12.03 9.08
N LEU A 33 -5.06 -12.71 8.40
CA LEU A 33 -5.56 -12.28 7.09
C LEU A 33 -6.38 -10.97 7.20
N VAL A 34 -7.25 -10.86 8.20
CA VAL A 34 -8.06 -9.64 8.41
C VAL A 34 -7.16 -8.46 8.80
N ASP A 35 -6.17 -8.68 9.66
CA ASP A 35 -5.20 -7.65 10.04
C ASP A 35 -4.40 -7.15 8.84
N MET A 36 -3.96 -8.06 7.96
CA MET A 36 -3.31 -7.70 6.69
C MET A 36 -4.22 -6.83 5.81
N PHE A 37 -5.51 -7.16 5.68
CA PHE A 37 -6.46 -6.32 4.93
C PHE A 37 -6.66 -4.95 5.59
N VAL A 38 -6.69 -4.87 6.91
CA VAL A 38 -6.77 -3.60 7.65
C VAL A 38 -5.56 -2.71 7.30
N VAL A 39 -4.34 -3.27 7.32
CA VAL A 39 -3.12 -2.54 6.95
C VAL A 39 -3.16 -2.06 5.50
N GLN A 40 -3.53 -2.95 4.57
CA GLN A 40 -3.58 -2.61 3.14
C GLN A 40 -4.64 -1.54 2.84
N PHE A 41 -5.84 -1.67 3.41
CA PHE A 41 -6.90 -0.68 3.23
C PHE A 41 -6.53 0.68 3.82
N TYR A 42 -5.94 0.68 5.02
CA TYR A 42 -5.45 1.89 5.65
C TYR A 42 -4.37 2.57 4.82
N SER A 43 -3.37 1.81 4.34
CA SER A 43 -2.32 2.34 3.49
C SER A 43 -2.87 2.89 2.18
N TYR A 44 -3.76 2.14 1.51
CA TYR A 44 -4.36 2.57 0.24
C TYR A 44 -5.19 3.85 0.35
N SER A 45 -5.88 4.07 1.48
CA SER A 45 -6.76 5.23 1.68
C SER A 45 -6.01 6.53 1.99
N ARG A 46 -4.71 6.49 2.24
CA ARG A 46 -3.93 7.69 2.55
C ARG A 46 -3.50 8.46 1.31
N PRO A 47 -3.41 9.80 1.39
CA PRO A 47 -2.92 10.61 0.28
C PRO A 47 -1.49 10.24 -0.10
N LEU A 48 -1.17 10.36 -1.37
CA LEU A 48 0.16 10.06 -1.93
C LEU A 48 1.15 11.22 -1.78
N GLY A 49 0.65 12.44 -1.63
CA GLY A 49 1.45 13.66 -1.60
C GLY A 49 1.75 14.25 -2.99
N TYR A 50 1.28 13.59 -4.06
CA TYR A 50 1.40 14.07 -5.45
C TYR A 50 0.14 13.76 -6.26
N ASP A 51 0.01 14.39 -7.43
CA ASP A 51 -1.11 14.22 -8.37
C ASP A 51 -0.58 13.85 -9.75
N ILE A 52 -1.11 12.76 -10.34
CA ILE A 52 -0.78 12.27 -11.69
C ILE A 52 -1.88 12.53 -12.72
N THR A 53 -2.91 13.30 -12.37
CA THR A 53 -4.02 13.59 -13.28
C THR A 53 -3.50 14.29 -14.54
N ASN A 54 -3.95 13.85 -15.71
CA ASN A 54 -3.54 14.35 -17.01
C ASN A 54 -2.04 14.28 -17.31
N CYS A 55 -1.29 13.41 -16.62
CA CYS A 55 0.14 13.27 -16.78
C CYS A 55 0.47 12.12 -17.74
N TRP A 56 1.39 12.41 -18.68
CA TRP A 56 1.92 11.46 -19.63
C TRP A 56 3.43 11.36 -19.49
N ARG A 57 3.94 10.15 -19.41
CA ARG A 57 5.37 9.88 -19.44
C ARG A 57 5.80 9.73 -20.89
N LEU A 58 6.83 10.48 -21.28
CA LEU A 58 7.51 10.37 -22.55
C LEU A 58 8.88 9.74 -22.32
N SER A 59 9.23 8.71 -23.10
CA SER A 59 10.58 8.16 -23.13
C SER A 59 11.26 8.67 -24.38
N PHE A 60 12.44 9.20 -24.23
CA PHE A 60 13.30 9.63 -25.33
C PHE A 60 14.40 8.61 -25.56
N ASP A 61 14.84 8.52 -26.78
CA ASP A 61 15.98 7.71 -27.20
C ASP A 61 16.75 8.41 -28.31
N VAL A 62 17.93 7.88 -28.66
CA VAL A 62 18.76 8.38 -29.73
C VAL A 62 18.60 7.47 -30.95
N TYR A 63 18.45 8.04 -32.14
CA TYR A 63 18.41 7.26 -33.38
C TYR A 63 19.69 6.42 -33.50
N PRO A 64 19.59 5.13 -33.79
CA PRO A 64 20.75 4.29 -34.06
C PRO A 64 21.43 4.71 -35.38
N GLU A 65 22.73 4.47 -35.51
CA GLU A 65 23.56 4.93 -36.64
C GLU A 65 23.06 4.42 -38.01
N ASP A 66 22.34 3.31 -38.05
CA ASP A 66 21.74 2.73 -39.26
C ASP A 66 20.34 3.26 -39.59
N ALA A 67 19.78 4.13 -38.79
CA ALA A 67 18.47 4.75 -39.04
C ALA A 67 18.57 5.79 -40.15
N ALA A 68 17.52 5.84 -40.99
CA ALA A 68 17.45 6.82 -42.10
C ALA A 68 17.44 8.28 -41.63
N GLU A 69 16.95 8.53 -40.42
CA GLU A 69 16.84 9.83 -39.78
C GLU A 69 18.14 10.23 -39.02
N TYR A 70 19.14 9.33 -38.93
CA TYR A 70 20.38 9.60 -38.20
C TYR A 70 21.23 10.66 -38.89
N VAL A 71 21.65 11.66 -38.11
CA VAL A 71 22.53 12.74 -38.56
C VAL A 71 23.95 12.43 -38.08
N SER A 72 24.85 12.11 -39.00
CA SER A 72 26.24 11.69 -38.73
C SER A 72 27.16 12.80 -38.34
N ASP A 73 26.93 14.03 -38.81
CA ASP A 73 27.77 15.22 -38.49
C ASP A 73 27.19 15.93 -37.26
N THR A 74 27.69 15.57 -36.09
CA THR A 74 27.30 16.16 -34.81
C THR A 74 28.39 17.11 -34.24
N THR A 75 29.39 17.47 -35.01
CA THR A 75 30.54 18.28 -34.53
C THR A 75 30.17 19.69 -34.04
N GLN A 76 29.04 20.22 -34.52
CA GLN A 76 28.45 21.50 -34.04
C GLN A 76 27.08 21.33 -33.41
N ALA A 77 26.67 20.11 -33.20
CA ALA A 77 25.36 19.81 -32.63
C ALA A 77 25.34 20.04 -31.10
N PRO A 78 24.20 20.40 -30.53
CA PRO A 78 24.07 20.50 -29.07
C PRO A 78 24.32 19.15 -28.41
N THR A 79 24.78 19.14 -27.16
CA THR A 79 24.86 17.92 -26.36
C THR A 79 23.44 17.32 -26.13
N GLU A 80 23.35 16.05 -25.75
CA GLU A 80 22.05 15.44 -25.42
C GLU A 80 21.28 16.23 -24.35
N GLY A 81 21.99 16.76 -23.35
CA GLY A 81 21.43 17.58 -22.31
C GLY A 81 20.87 18.92 -22.80
N GLU A 82 21.62 19.61 -23.68
CA GLU A 82 21.14 20.84 -24.31
C GLU A 82 19.96 20.58 -25.25
N ALA A 83 20.02 19.52 -26.04
CA ALA A 83 18.94 19.12 -26.94
C ALA A 83 17.69 18.84 -26.17
N LEU A 84 17.77 18.05 -25.10
CA LEU A 84 16.63 17.77 -24.21
C LEU A 84 16.07 19.03 -23.57
N ALA A 85 16.92 19.96 -23.10
CA ALA A 85 16.47 21.21 -22.52
C ALA A 85 15.65 22.05 -23.52
N ARG A 86 16.10 22.13 -24.80
CA ARG A 86 15.38 22.83 -25.88
C ARG A 86 14.03 22.13 -26.20
N ILE A 87 14.01 20.81 -26.24
CA ILE A 87 12.77 20.03 -26.46
C ILE A 87 11.76 20.31 -25.34
N LEU A 88 12.21 20.29 -24.08
CA LEU A 88 11.34 20.59 -22.93
C LEU A 88 10.76 22.00 -22.99
N GLU A 89 11.57 22.99 -23.40
CA GLU A 89 11.07 24.36 -23.55
C GLU A 89 10.00 24.47 -24.65
N ARG A 90 10.17 23.74 -25.77
CA ARG A 90 9.16 23.67 -26.84
C ARG A 90 7.87 22.98 -26.35
N LEU A 91 7.98 21.90 -25.58
CA LEU A 91 6.84 21.23 -24.95
C LEU A 91 6.06 22.18 -24.03
N ARG A 92 6.76 22.90 -23.16
CA ARG A 92 6.13 23.88 -22.24
C ARG A 92 5.44 25.03 -22.94
N ARG A 93 5.88 25.39 -24.15
CA ARG A 93 5.26 26.43 -24.99
C ARG A 93 4.04 25.94 -25.78
N ALA A 94 3.80 24.63 -25.85
CA ALA A 94 2.63 24.10 -26.56
C ALA A 94 1.34 24.44 -25.81
N PRO A 95 0.31 24.95 -26.52
CA PRO A 95 -0.91 25.46 -25.87
C PRO A 95 -1.69 24.43 -25.08
N GLU A 96 -1.58 23.15 -25.43
CA GLU A 96 -2.28 22.02 -24.76
C GLU A 96 -1.55 21.55 -23.50
N VAL A 97 -0.26 21.92 -23.34
CA VAL A 97 0.58 21.53 -22.22
C VAL A 97 0.41 22.51 -21.06
N ASP A 98 0.22 21.99 -19.87
CA ASP A 98 0.26 22.76 -18.64
C ASP A 98 1.73 23.01 -18.20
N ASN A 99 2.47 21.91 -18.03
CA ASN A 99 3.92 21.97 -17.77
C ASN A 99 4.61 20.64 -18.14
N ALA A 100 5.94 20.64 -18.22
CA ALA A 100 6.76 19.45 -18.47
C ALA A 100 8.00 19.45 -17.59
N CYS A 101 8.33 18.28 -17.04
CA CYS A 101 9.46 18.11 -16.12
C CYS A 101 10.33 16.92 -16.51
N VAL A 102 11.53 16.88 -15.91
CA VAL A 102 12.48 15.77 -15.97
C VAL A 102 12.80 15.31 -14.57
N ALA A 103 12.89 13.99 -14.41
CA ALA A 103 13.40 13.37 -13.21
C ALA A 103 14.41 12.28 -13.58
N PHE A 104 15.32 11.99 -12.68
CA PHE A 104 16.27 10.89 -12.79
C PHE A 104 15.90 9.82 -11.79
N TYR A 105 15.30 8.70 -12.27
CA TYR A 105 14.79 7.61 -11.42
C TYR A 105 13.89 8.05 -10.25
N SER A 106 13.12 9.12 -10.44
CA SER A 106 12.41 9.80 -9.37
C SER A 106 10.95 10.13 -9.67
N SER A 107 10.44 9.78 -10.84
CA SER A 107 9.03 9.99 -11.17
C SER A 107 8.14 9.03 -10.37
N PRO A 108 6.90 9.42 -10.05
CA PRO A 108 5.93 8.49 -9.47
C PRO A 108 5.81 7.20 -10.27
N TYR A 109 5.72 6.08 -9.56
CA TYR A 109 5.65 4.73 -10.14
C TYR A 109 6.85 4.35 -11.01
N SER A 110 8.00 5.02 -10.83
CA SER A 110 9.26 4.64 -11.48
C SER A 110 9.70 3.22 -11.10
N GLY A 111 10.47 2.59 -11.98
CA GLY A 111 11.17 1.34 -11.68
C GLY A 111 12.56 1.53 -11.06
N GLY A 112 13.10 2.75 -11.12
CA GLY A 112 14.42 3.09 -10.61
C GLY A 112 14.38 3.74 -9.23
N ASN A 113 15.55 3.83 -8.60
CA ASN A 113 15.75 4.49 -7.31
C ASN A 113 17.04 5.31 -7.36
N SER A 114 17.04 6.45 -6.68
CA SER A 114 18.24 7.25 -6.42
C SER A 114 18.42 7.39 -4.91
N TRP A 115 19.62 7.16 -4.42
CA TRP A 115 19.95 7.18 -3.00
C TRP A 115 21.12 8.10 -2.73
N THR A 116 21.09 8.76 -1.59
CA THR A 116 22.20 9.62 -1.13
C THR A 116 22.43 9.44 0.37
N GLN A 117 23.64 9.78 0.81
CA GLN A 117 23.95 9.86 2.23
C GLN A 117 24.10 11.34 2.59
N ILE A 118 23.30 11.80 3.53
CA ILE A 118 23.38 13.13 4.11
C ILE A 118 23.27 13.05 5.63
N ILE A 119 23.84 14.03 6.30
CA ILE A 119 23.79 14.20 7.75
C ILE A 119 23.51 15.65 8.10
N PRO A 120 22.91 15.96 9.27
CA PRO A 120 22.86 17.33 9.77
C PRO A 120 24.30 17.88 9.95
N CYS A 121 24.59 19.09 9.45
CA CYS A 121 25.95 19.66 9.56
C CYS A 121 26.38 19.95 11.00
N THR A 122 25.46 19.97 11.93
CA THR A 122 25.69 20.18 13.38
C THR A 122 26.18 18.93 14.08
N VAL A 123 26.07 17.76 13.46
CA VAL A 123 26.43 16.47 14.06
C VAL A 123 27.81 16.03 13.58
N ASP A 124 28.66 15.58 14.52
CA ASP A 124 29.95 14.97 14.19
C ASP A 124 29.73 13.70 13.34
N SER A 125 30.31 13.68 12.13
CA SER A 125 30.14 12.57 11.17
C SER A 125 30.53 11.20 11.74
N GLY A 126 31.43 11.14 12.72
CA GLY A 126 31.82 9.91 13.39
C GLY A 126 30.78 9.34 14.37
N LYS A 127 29.77 10.13 14.74
CA LYS A 127 28.70 9.73 15.68
C LYS A 127 27.37 9.46 15.00
N PHE A 128 27.22 9.84 13.73
CA PHE A 128 26.00 9.60 12.99
C PHE A 128 26.04 8.22 12.32
N LYS A 129 24.96 7.45 12.48
CA LYS A 129 24.85 6.15 11.80
C LYS A 129 24.76 6.38 10.30
N GLU A 130 25.70 5.85 9.54
CA GLU A 130 25.62 5.90 8.08
C GLU A 130 24.34 5.26 7.57
N GLN A 131 23.44 6.08 7.04
CA GLN A 131 22.19 5.66 6.46
C GLN A 131 22.00 6.34 5.11
N SER A 132 21.51 5.57 4.14
CA SER A 132 21.15 6.10 2.83
C SER A 132 19.67 6.45 2.80
N TYR A 133 19.36 7.60 2.22
CA TYR A 133 18.02 8.12 2.07
C TYR A 133 17.63 8.16 0.60
N HIS A 134 16.38 7.91 0.30
CA HIS A 134 15.88 8.05 -1.07
C HIS A 134 15.88 9.53 -1.47
N GLN A 135 16.49 9.81 -2.63
CA GLN A 135 16.63 11.15 -3.18
C GLN A 135 15.82 11.28 -4.47
N TYR A 136 14.86 12.18 -4.48
CA TYR A 136 14.23 12.62 -5.71
C TYR A 136 15.14 13.61 -6.42
N THR A 137 15.68 13.23 -7.57
CA THR A 137 16.53 14.08 -8.41
C THR A 137 15.69 14.60 -9.57
N VAL A 138 15.26 15.86 -9.49
CA VAL A 138 14.16 16.40 -10.30
C VAL A 138 14.44 17.79 -10.83
N SER A 139 13.82 18.15 -11.96
CA SER A 139 13.83 19.55 -12.46
C SER A 139 12.85 20.41 -11.64
N PRO A 140 13.01 21.76 -11.65
CA PRO A 140 12.13 22.68 -10.90
C PRO A 140 10.65 22.51 -11.19
N GLU A 141 10.29 22.21 -12.42
CA GLU A 141 8.92 22.07 -12.88
C GLU A 141 8.24 20.77 -12.40
N PHE A 142 9.03 19.86 -11.82
CA PHE A 142 8.52 18.62 -11.25
C PHE A 142 7.44 18.88 -10.19
N TYR A 143 7.65 19.91 -9.39
CA TYR A 143 6.71 20.28 -8.32
C TYR A 143 5.38 20.79 -8.86
N ASP A 144 5.38 21.48 -9.99
CA ASP A 144 4.14 21.91 -10.66
C ASP A 144 3.46 20.75 -11.37
N VAL A 145 4.23 19.92 -12.10
CA VAL A 145 3.70 18.77 -12.84
C VAL A 145 3.02 17.79 -11.89
N PHE A 146 3.60 17.52 -10.72
CA PHE A 146 3.05 16.59 -9.74
C PHE A 146 2.32 17.27 -8.58
N ARG A 147 2.21 18.62 -8.58
CA ARG A 147 1.50 19.43 -7.58
C ARG A 147 1.93 19.14 -6.15
N ILE A 148 3.24 18.98 -5.94
CA ILE A 148 3.80 18.69 -4.63
C ILE A 148 3.80 19.97 -3.80
N ARG A 149 3.30 19.85 -2.55
CA ARG A 149 3.12 20.98 -1.64
C ARG A 149 4.00 20.86 -0.40
N SER A 150 4.28 22.02 0.17
CA SER A 150 4.84 22.12 1.52
C SER A 150 3.80 21.71 2.58
N ARG A 151 4.24 21.51 3.80
CA ARG A 151 3.37 21.28 4.97
C ARG A 151 2.36 22.40 5.17
N GLU A 152 2.74 23.63 4.81
CA GLU A 152 1.89 24.84 4.89
C GLU A 152 0.92 24.96 3.71
N GLY A 153 0.99 24.08 2.73
CA GLY A 153 0.07 24.00 1.58
C GLY A 153 0.51 24.79 0.35
N GLN A 154 1.67 25.48 0.36
CA GLN A 154 2.23 26.18 -0.79
C GLN A 154 2.84 25.18 -1.79
N LEU A 155 2.83 25.49 -3.09
CA LEU A 155 3.57 24.72 -4.09
C LEU A 155 5.07 24.85 -3.84
N LEU A 156 5.82 23.74 -3.93
CA LEU A 156 7.27 23.78 -3.72
C LEU A 156 7.99 24.58 -4.78
N SER A 157 7.45 24.68 -6.00
CA SER A 157 7.99 25.55 -7.05
C SER A 157 8.01 27.02 -6.68
N GLU A 158 7.07 27.49 -5.86
CA GLU A 158 6.99 28.87 -5.38
C GLU A 158 8.05 29.17 -4.31
N LEU A 159 8.52 28.14 -3.61
CA LEU A 159 9.50 28.23 -2.53
C LEU A 159 10.95 28.06 -3.01
N LEU A 160 11.15 27.69 -4.28
CA LEU A 160 12.47 27.45 -4.87
C LEU A 160 13.30 28.74 -4.97
N ASN A 161 14.48 28.71 -4.38
CA ASN A 161 15.49 29.73 -4.62
C ASN A 161 16.26 29.43 -5.91
N LYS A 162 16.18 30.33 -6.90
CA LYS A 162 16.86 30.17 -8.18
C LYS A 162 18.38 30.34 -8.10
N GLU A 163 18.88 31.01 -7.07
CA GLU A 163 20.30 31.34 -6.92
C GLU A 163 21.06 30.32 -6.06
N GLN A 164 20.41 29.74 -5.06
CA GLN A 164 21.04 28.81 -4.11
C GLN A 164 20.50 27.38 -4.29
N LEU A 165 21.37 26.41 -4.06
CA LEU A 165 20.97 25.01 -3.99
C LEU A 165 20.33 24.76 -2.62
N GLU A 166 19.10 24.28 -2.64
CA GLU A 166 18.34 23.97 -1.43
C GLU A 166 17.68 22.59 -1.57
N TYR A 167 17.43 21.96 -0.45
CA TYR A 167 16.67 20.72 -0.38
C TYR A 167 15.25 20.96 0.16
N PHE A 168 14.31 20.19 -0.36
CA PHE A 168 13.06 19.92 0.32
C PHE A 168 13.13 18.54 0.94
N ILE A 169 12.60 18.37 2.14
CA ILE A 169 12.64 17.09 2.85
C ILE A 169 11.24 16.67 3.29
N THR A 170 11.04 15.36 3.46
CA THR A 170 9.79 14.83 4.01
C THR A 170 9.73 15.01 5.54
N PRO A 171 8.52 14.99 6.14
CA PRO A 171 8.36 15.07 7.60
C PRO A 171 9.09 13.95 8.36
N ASP A 172 9.19 12.77 7.75
CA ASP A 172 9.88 11.63 8.36
C ASP A 172 11.39 11.88 8.44
N LEU A 173 12.00 12.51 7.41
CA LEU A 173 13.39 12.90 7.43
C LEU A 173 13.66 14.05 8.42
N GLU A 174 12.75 15.02 8.51
CA GLU A 174 12.83 16.07 9.53
C GLU A 174 12.90 15.48 10.93
N LYS A 175 12.01 14.53 11.22
CA LYS A 175 11.95 13.85 12.52
C LYS A 175 13.22 13.04 12.82
N ASP A 176 13.77 12.35 11.80
CA ASP A 176 15.00 11.57 11.96
C ASP A 176 16.22 12.45 12.27
N PHE A 177 16.30 13.64 11.66
CA PHE A 177 17.45 14.52 11.79
C PHE A 177 17.35 15.50 12.95
N PHE A 178 16.17 16.05 13.20
CA PHE A 178 15.97 17.19 14.12
C PHE A 178 14.96 16.90 15.23
N GLY A 179 14.32 15.71 15.24
CA GLY A 179 13.32 15.34 16.23
C GLY A 179 12.09 16.24 16.19
N GLU A 180 11.88 17.04 17.21
CA GLU A 180 10.76 17.99 17.31
C GLU A 180 11.13 19.43 16.85
N GLU A 181 12.39 19.66 16.49
CA GLU A 181 12.83 20.97 16.01
C GLU A 181 12.51 21.13 14.52
N SER A 182 12.26 22.38 14.09
CA SER A 182 12.01 22.68 12.68
C SER A 182 13.27 22.52 11.86
N ALA A 183 13.17 21.78 10.75
CA ALA A 183 14.26 21.62 9.79
C ALA A 183 14.44 22.84 8.87
N VAL A 184 13.44 23.71 8.74
CA VAL A 184 13.47 24.83 7.82
C VAL A 184 14.58 25.81 8.19
N GLY A 185 15.48 26.06 7.24
CA GLY A 185 16.66 26.91 7.44
C GLY A 185 17.89 26.18 7.99
N GLN A 186 17.74 24.96 8.49
CA GLN A 186 18.86 24.10 8.91
C GLN A 186 19.67 23.64 7.70
N LYS A 187 20.88 23.13 7.96
CA LYS A 187 21.81 22.70 6.93
C LYS A 187 22.11 21.21 7.04
N VAL A 188 22.23 20.55 5.90
CA VAL A 188 22.69 19.17 5.76
C VAL A 188 23.97 19.12 4.93
N CYS A 189 24.79 18.12 5.22
CA CYS A 189 26.12 17.93 4.63
C CYS A 189 26.28 16.51 4.10
N TYR A 190 27.13 16.33 3.07
CA TYR A 190 27.56 15.01 2.64
C TYR A 190 28.69 14.50 3.55
N PRO A 191 28.60 13.27 4.09
CA PRO A 191 29.66 12.71 4.90
C PRO A 191 30.94 12.50 4.06
N GLY A 192 32.10 12.87 4.61
CA GLY A 192 33.44 12.53 4.04
C GLY A 192 33.93 13.42 2.89
N SER A 193 33.17 14.34 2.34
CA SER A 193 33.65 15.30 1.37
C SER A 193 33.82 16.69 1.97
N SER A 194 34.58 17.58 1.29
CA SER A 194 34.65 19.01 1.63
C SER A 194 33.22 19.54 1.84
N MET A 195 32.86 19.83 3.08
CA MET A 195 31.49 20.07 3.58
C MET A 195 30.71 21.04 2.69
N ARG A 196 30.06 20.52 1.67
CA ARG A 196 29.09 21.32 0.93
C ARG A 196 27.83 21.37 1.77
N GLU A 197 27.63 22.47 2.45
CA GLU A 197 26.42 22.74 3.20
C GLU A 197 25.27 23.04 2.26
N ILE A 198 24.15 22.36 2.44
CA ILE A 198 22.94 22.60 1.66
C ILE A 198 21.81 22.92 2.65
N ARG A 199 21.17 24.04 2.43
CA ARG A 199 20.06 24.52 3.26
C ARG A 199 18.78 23.74 2.95
N ILE A 200 18.00 23.48 3.99
CA ILE A 200 16.63 22.96 3.86
C ILE A 200 15.68 24.16 3.69
N ALA A 201 15.02 24.24 2.53
CA ALA A 201 14.12 25.35 2.22
C ALA A 201 12.71 25.15 2.81
N ALA A 202 12.17 23.93 2.74
CA ALA A 202 10.86 23.60 3.30
C ALA A 202 10.72 22.11 3.59
N VAL A 203 9.70 21.79 4.39
CA VAL A 203 9.25 20.41 4.63
C VAL A 203 8.00 20.14 3.79
N THR A 204 7.98 19.04 3.06
CA THR A 204 6.87 18.66 2.18
C THR A 204 5.69 18.10 2.98
N VAL A 205 4.54 17.91 2.33
CA VAL A 205 3.56 16.93 2.80
C VAL A 205 4.18 15.53 2.74
N PRO A 206 3.69 14.53 3.51
CA PRO A 206 4.17 13.16 3.36
C PRO A 206 4.02 12.70 1.91
N VAL A 207 5.14 12.31 1.28
CA VAL A 207 5.17 11.74 -0.08
C VAL A 207 5.37 10.24 0.04
N ARG A 208 4.76 9.46 -0.85
CA ARG A 208 4.83 8.00 -0.85
C ARG A 208 5.11 7.48 -2.25
N VAL A 209 5.96 6.48 -2.36
CA VAL A 209 6.31 5.86 -3.65
C VAL A 209 5.09 5.20 -4.31
N THR A 210 4.25 4.53 -3.53
CA THR A 210 2.99 3.90 -3.97
C THR A 210 1.95 3.90 -2.84
N GLU A 211 0.71 3.54 -3.15
CA GLU A 211 -0.42 3.48 -2.21
C GLU A 211 -0.24 2.45 -1.09
N PHE A 212 0.59 1.43 -1.30
CA PHE A 212 0.78 0.34 -0.35
C PHE A 212 2.03 0.46 0.52
N VAL A 213 2.82 1.53 0.33
CA VAL A 213 4.03 1.81 1.10
C VAL A 213 3.79 3.00 2.01
N LYS A 214 4.30 2.96 3.24
CA LYS A 214 4.26 4.11 4.15
C LYS A 214 5.14 5.25 3.63
N PRO A 215 4.94 6.50 4.07
CA PRO A 215 5.93 7.56 3.89
C PRO A 215 7.27 7.14 4.50
N GLU A 216 8.35 7.53 3.85
CA GLU A 216 9.72 7.28 4.30
C GLU A 216 10.51 8.59 4.41
N PRO A 217 11.64 8.57 5.14
CA PRO A 217 12.58 9.68 5.15
C PRO A 217 13.18 9.88 3.75
N GLU A 218 12.79 10.96 3.08
CA GLU A 218 13.15 11.25 1.69
C GLU A 218 13.51 12.72 1.52
N LEU A 219 14.27 13.02 0.47
CA LEU A 219 14.65 14.39 0.12
C LEU A 219 14.52 14.65 -1.38
N PHE A 220 14.33 15.92 -1.73
CA PHE A 220 14.24 16.38 -3.11
C PHE A 220 15.44 17.26 -3.44
N PHE A 221 16.23 16.79 -4.40
CA PHE A 221 17.32 17.53 -5.02
C PHE A 221 16.83 18.13 -6.33
N THR A 222 16.78 19.47 -6.40
CA THR A 222 16.35 20.18 -7.59
C THR A 222 17.52 20.47 -8.50
N MET A 223 17.53 19.82 -9.67
CA MET A 223 18.56 20.05 -10.69
C MET A 223 18.34 21.41 -11.36
N ARG A 224 19.32 22.28 -11.26
CA ARG A 224 19.37 23.49 -12.09
C ARG A 224 19.74 23.13 -13.54
N PRO A 225 19.56 24.02 -14.52
CA PRO A 225 19.80 23.69 -15.94
C PRO A 225 21.17 23.05 -16.21
N LYS A 226 22.22 23.53 -15.57
CA LYS A 226 23.58 22.95 -15.73
C LYS A 226 23.75 21.57 -15.08
N GLU A 227 23.07 21.34 -13.94
CA GLU A 227 23.06 20.01 -13.30
C GLU A 227 22.25 19.02 -14.13
N LEU A 228 21.11 19.45 -14.70
CA LEU A 228 20.31 18.63 -15.61
C LEU A 228 21.12 18.23 -16.85
N GLU A 229 21.74 19.19 -17.52
CA GLU A 229 22.59 18.93 -18.68
C GLU A 229 23.72 17.93 -18.34
N ARG A 230 24.43 18.14 -17.25
CA ARG A 230 25.46 17.21 -16.77
C ARG A 230 24.93 15.83 -16.51
N GLN A 231 23.75 15.73 -15.86
CA GLN A 231 23.13 14.46 -15.53
C GLN A 231 22.73 13.69 -16.80
N VAL A 232 22.13 14.38 -17.78
CA VAL A 232 21.76 13.77 -19.07
C VAL A 232 23.01 13.29 -19.82
N ASN A 233 24.02 14.15 -19.94
CA ASN A 233 25.26 13.80 -20.64
C ASN A 233 26.03 12.65 -19.97
N ALA A 234 25.92 12.51 -18.64
CA ALA A 234 26.60 11.44 -17.90
C ALA A 234 25.84 10.09 -17.92
N SER A 235 24.53 10.15 -17.92
CA SER A 235 23.66 8.94 -17.75
C SER A 235 22.93 8.53 -19.03
N GLY A 236 22.91 9.40 -20.06
CA GLY A 236 22.10 9.24 -21.27
C GLY A 236 20.64 9.62 -21.08
N VAL A 237 20.01 10.07 -22.16
CA VAL A 237 18.60 10.51 -22.17
C VAL A 237 17.62 9.38 -21.83
N ALA A 238 17.94 8.15 -22.18
CA ALA A 238 17.10 6.98 -21.93
C ALA A 238 16.85 6.72 -20.44
N ASN A 239 17.74 7.19 -19.57
CA ASN A 239 17.61 7.08 -18.11
C ASN A 239 16.85 8.28 -17.48
N MET A 240 16.47 9.26 -18.29
CA MET A 240 15.66 10.39 -17.86
C MET A 240 14.17 10.09 -17.97
N GLU A 241 13.42 10.53 -17.00
CA GLU A 241 11.98 10.37 -16.91
C GLU A 241 11.29 11.69 -17.19
N ILE A 242 10.85 11.87 -18.43
CA ILE A 242 10.18 13.08 -18.87
C ILE A 242 8.67 12.91 -18.66
N THR A 243 8.05 13.79 -17.88
CA THR A 243 6.62 13.79 -17.66
C THR A 243 6.01 15.11 -18.10
N VAL A 244 4.94 15.02 -18.87
CA VAL A 244 4.18 16.16 -19.38
C VAL A 244 2.80 16.13 -18.74
N ARG A 245 2.36 17.23 -18.13
CA ARG A 245 0.99 17.44 -17.70
C ARG A 245 0.24 18.16 -18.80
N MET A 246 -0.84 17.56 -19.28
CA MET A 246 -1.75 18.18 -20.22
C MET A 246 -2.81 19.01 -19.47
N LYS A 247 -3.32 20.07 -20.10
CA LYS A 247 -4.41 20.88 -19.53
C LYS A 247 -5.71 20.10 -19.42
N GLU A 248 -5.93 19.17 -20.36
CA GLU A 248 -7.10 18.32 -20.43
C GLU A 248 -6.72 16.83 -20.38
N ASP A 249 -7.65 15.97 -20.02
CA ASP A 249 -7.46 14.51 -20.01
C ASP A 249 -7.56 13.99 -21.45
N LEU A 250 -6.42 13.60 -22.04
CA LEU A 250 -6.35 13.11 -23.41
C LEU A 250 -6.44 11.59 -23.45
N THR A 251 -7.10 11.08 -24.51
CA THR A 251 -7.00 9.66 -24.86
C THR A 251 -5.64 9.33 -25.47
N PRO A 252 -5.19 8.04 -25.48
CA PRO A 252 -3.95 7.64 -26.15
C PRO A 252 -3.87 8.07 -27.62
N GLU A 253 -5.00 8.05 -28.34
CA GLU A 253 -5.07 8.47 -29.74
C GLU A 253 -4.89 9.98 -29.90
N GLN A 254 -5.50 10.77 -29.01
CA GLN A 254 -5.33 12.23 -28.99
C GLN A 254 -3.90 12.61 -28.64
N MET A 255 -3.28 11.92 -27.65
CA MET A 255 -1.89 12.14 -27.32
C MET A 255 -0.95 11.73 -28.46
N GLY A 256 -1.23 10.62 -29.17
CA GLY A 256 -0.50 10.23 -30.36
C GLY A 256 -0.60 11.27 -31.49
N THR A 257 -1.79 11.85 -31.70
CA THR A 257 -2.00 12.94 -32.66
C THR A 257 -1.22 14.21 -32.28
N PHE A 258 -1.21 14.58 -31.00
CA PHE A 258 -0.41 15.68 -30.48
C PHE A 258 1.08 15.45 -30.73
N LEU A 259 1.62 14.29 -30.37
CA LEU A 259 3.03 13.97 -30.57
C LEU A 259 3.44 13.94 -32.05
N ASN A 260 2.58 13.40 -32.93
CA ASN A 260 2.83 13.40 -34.37
C ASN A 260 2.88 14.83 -34.94
N ARG A 261 1.99 15.72 -34.49
CA ARG A 261 2.03 17.13 -34.86
C ARG A 261 3.30 17.84 -34.39
N MET A 262 3.77 17.49 -33.19
CA MET A 262 4.95 18.06 -32.55
C MET A 262 6.25 17.35 -32.98
N LYS A 263 6.23 16.29 -33.79
CA LYS A 263 7.36 15.41 -34.06
C LYS A 263 8.63 16.20 -34.44
N SER A 264 8.53 17.16 -35.36
CA SER A 264 9.68 17.98 -35.79
C SER A 264 10.26 18.88 -34.69
N GLN A 265 9.42 19.27 -33.71
CA GLN A 265 9.82 20.09 -32.58
C GLN A 265 10.39 19.26 -31.44
N LEU A 266 10.03 17.98 -31.36
CA LEU A 266 10.46 17.02 -30.35
C LEU A 266 11.64 16.16 -30.80
N THR A 267 12.19 16.45 -32.00
CA THR A 267 13.40 15.79 -32.52
C THR A 267 14.50 16.82 -32.59
N GLU A 268 15.64 16.55 -31.98
CA GLU A 268 16.84 17.41 -32.05
C GLU A 268 18.10 16.56 -31.78
N ASN A 269 19.13 16.71 -32.62
CA ASN A 269 20.41 15.98 -32.47
C ASN A 269 20.23 14.46 -32.21
N ASN A 270 19.56 13.79 -33.11
CA ASN A 270 19.21 12.38 -33.03
C ASN A 270 18.30 11.97 -31.84
N LEU A 271 17.96 12.88 -30.91
CA LEU A 271 16.96 12.62 -29.89
C LEU A 271 15.57 12.60 -30.51
N TYR A 272 14.76 11.61 -30.13
CA TYR A 272 13.37 11.50 -30.53
C TYR A 272 12.50 10.88 -29.42
N VAL A 273 11.19 11.07 -29.51
CA VAL A 273 10.25 10.43 -28.59
C VAL A 273 10.06 8.97 -29.02
N ALA A 274 10.61 8.05 -28.27
CA ALA A 274 10.55 6.62 -28.54
C ALA A 274 9.22 6.00 -28.10
N SER A 275 8.65 6.45 -26.98
CA SER A 275 7.38 5.95 -26.48
C SER A 275 6.65 6.96 -25.60
N MET A 276 5.34 6.74 -25.46
CA MET A 276 4.49 7.49 -24.54
C MET A 276 3.68 6.53 -23.67
N LYS A 277 3.38 6.93 -22.44
CA LYS A 277 2.57 6.15 -21.51
C LYS A 277 1.75 7.04 -20.61
N ASP A 278 0.46 6.77 -20.50
CA ASP A 278 -0.40 7.41 -19.50
C ASP A 278 0.06 7.02 -18.09
N MET A 279 0.21 7.99 -17.20
CA MET A 279 0.60 7.74 -15.81
C MET A 279 -0.44 6.91 -15.05
N LYS A 280 -1.73 6.96 -15.42
CA LYS A 280 -2.77 6.08 -14.87
C LYS A 280 -2.49 4.61 -15.23
N GLN A 281 -2.07 4.35 -16.48
CA GLN A 281 -1.66 3.02 -16.91
C GLN A 281 -0.39 2.56 -16.18
N GLN A 282 0.62 3.41 -16.06
CA GLN A 282 1.86 3.10 -15.34
C GLN A 282 1.57 2.75 -13.87
N ARG A 283 0.71 3.53 -13.20
CA ARG A 283 0.19 3.23 -11.86
C ARG A 283 -0.44 1.83 -11.79
N SER A 284 -1.35 1.51 -12.71
CA SER A 284 -2.04 0.22 -12.73
C SER A 284 -1.08 -0.97 -12.90
N GLU A 285 -0.05 -0.81 -13.73
CA GLU A 285 0.99 -1.83 -13.92
C GLU A 285 1.86 -1.99 -12.69
N ARG A 286 2.28 -0.89 -12.05
CA ARG A 286 3.08 -0.92 -10.82
C ARG A 286 2.33 -1.58 -9.67
N LEU A 287 1.04 -1.30 -9.54
CA LEU A 287 0.19 -1.85 -8.48
C LEU A 287 -0.33 -3.26 -8.78
N ARG A 288 -0.14 -3.78 -10.00
CA ARG A 288 -0.68 -5.10 -10.41
C ARG A 288 -0.21 -6.23 -9.49
N TYR A 289 1.03 -6.19 -9.04
CA TYR A 289 1.57 -7.19 -8.13
C TYR A 289 0.85 -7.16 -6.78
N GLU A 290 0.66 -5.98 -6.21
CA GLU A 290 -0.03 -5.82 -4.91
C GLU A 290 -1.50 -6.23 -5.00
N TRP A 291 -2.21 -5.83 -6.05
CA TRP A 291 -3.58 -6.27 -6.29
C TRP A 291 -3.70 -7.78 -6.47
N ARG A 292 -2.73 -8.41 -7.15
CA ARG A 292 -2.69 -9.87 -7.28
C ARG A 292 -2.51 -10.53 -5.92
N LYS A 293 -1.59 -10.03 -5.10
CA LYS A 293 -1.36 -10.52 -3.73
C LYS A 293 -2.63 -10.40 -2.88
N ILE A 294 -3.30 -9.25 -2.93
CA ILE A 294 -4.58 -9.02 -2.24
C ILE A 294 -5.64 -10.04 -2.70
N SER A 295 -5.77 -10.25 -4.02
CA SER A 295 -6.75 -11.18 -4.59
C SER A 295 -6.48 -12.63 -4.17
N ILE A 296 -5.23 -13.07 -4.15
CA ILE A 296 -4.84 -14.42 -3.68
C ILE A 296 -5.19 -14.58 -2.20
N ASN A 297 -4.86 -13.59 -1.37
CA ASN A 297 -5.16 -13.63 0.06
C ASN A 297 -6.67 -13.60 0.34
N LEU A 298 -7.43 -12.86 -0.46
CA LEU A 298 -8.91 -12.87 -0.38
C LEU A 298 -9.47 -14.25 -0.74
N LEU A 299 -8.99 -14.87 -1.82
CA LEU A 299 -9.40 -16.23 -2.21
C LEU A 299 -9.07 -17.24 -1.11
N LEU A 300 -7.88 -17.16 -0.53
CA LEU A 300 -7.48 -18.01 0.60
C LEU A 300 -8.38 -17.80 1.82
N SER A 301 -8.71 -16.55 2.14
CA SER A 301 -9.64 -16.22 3.23
C SER A 301 -11.02 -16.85 3.01
N VAL A 302 -11.58 -16.73 1.82
CA VAL A 302 -12.87 -17.34 1.46
C VAL A 302 -12.79 -18.87 1.56
N PHE A 303 -11.71 -19.48 1.08
CA PHE A 303 -11.49 -20.92 1.19
C PHE A 303 -11.45 -21.38 2.66
N ILE A 304 -10.71 -20.70 3.52
CA ILE A 304 -10.66 -20.99 4.96
C ILE A 304 -12.07 -20.86 5.58
N LEU A 305 -12.78 -19.76 5.30
CA LEU A 305 -14.13 -19.53 5.81
C LEU A 305 -15.11 -20.65 5.42
N LEU A 306 -15.05 -21.11 4.18
CA LEU A 306 -15.89 -22.23 3.71
C LEU A 306 -15.53 -23.55 4.41
N ASN A 307 -14.24 -23.86 4.55
CA ASN A 307 -13.80 -25.06 5.27
C ASN A 307 -14.31 -25.07 6.72
N VAL A 308 -14.18 -23.93 7.40
CA VAL A 308 -14.67 -23.77 8.78
C VAL A 308 -16.18 -23.90 8.87
N LEU A 309 -16.90 -23.28 7.94
CA LEU A 309 -18.37 -23.40 7.89
C LEU A 309 -18.79 -24.88 7.77
N PHE A 310 -18.16 -25.64 6.87
CA PHE A 310 -18.46 -27.06 6.71
C PHE A 310 -18.00 -27.89 7.89
N GLY A 311 -16.84 -27.61 8.49
CA GLY A 311 -16.35 -28.27 9.71
C GLY A 311 -17.32 -28.07 10.88
N ILE A 312 -17.70 -26.82 11.16
CA ILE A 312 -18.67 -26.48 12.20
C ILE A 312 -20.05 -27.16 11.92
N MET A 313 -20.52 -27.08 10.68
CA MET A 313 -21.79 -27.70 10.30
C MET A 313 -21.78 -29.22 10.52
N GLY A 314 -20.69 -29.90 10.13
CA GLY A 314 -20.53 -31.35 10.32
C GLY A 314 -20.48 -31.75 11.79
N THR A 315 -19.67 -31.04 12.59
CA THR A 315 -19.53 -31.33 14.02
C THR A 315 -20.84 -31.06 14.80
N PHE A 316 -21.53 -29.98 14.51
CA PHE A 316 -22.82 -29.69 15.13
C PHE A 316 -23.90 -30.64 14.65
N TRP A 317 -23.86 -31.12 13.41
CA TRP A 317 -24.77 -32.15 12.92
C TRP A 317 -24.66 -33.43 13.75
N LEU A 318 -23.44 -33.97 13.92
CA LEU A 318 -23.19 -35.17 14.72
C LEU A 318 -23.65 -35.00 16.18
N ARG A 319 -23.39 -33.84 16.78
CA ARG A 319 -23.79 -33.52 18.15
C ARG A 319 -25.32 -33.50 18.32
N ILE A 320 -26.01 -32.89 17.37
CA ILE A 320 -27.49 -32.81 17.42
C ILE A 320 -28.09 -34.20 17.27
N GLU A 321 -27.53 -35.03 16.40
CA GLU A 321 -27.99 -36.41 16.23
C GLU A 321 -27.77 -37.25 17.51
N GLN A 322 -26.57 -37.14 18.12
CA GLN A 322 -26.26 -37.80 19.40
C GLN A 322 -27.15 -37.35 20.57
N ARG A 323 -27.68 -36.13 20.53
CA ARG A 323 -28.56 -35.57 21.58
C ARG A 323 -30.02 -35.51 21.15
N ARG A 324 -30.41 -36.33 20.19
CA ARG A 324 -31.79 -36.34 19.64
C ARG A 324 -32.83 -36.62 20.72
N SER A 325 -32.56 -37.62 21.58
CA SER A 325 -33.48 -38.00 22.71
C SER A 325 -33.58 -36.88 23.76
N GLU A 326 -32.45 -36.24 24.14
CA GLU A 326 -32.45 -35.11 25.07
C GLU A 326 -33.25 -33.92 24.49
N THR A 327 -33.09 -33.65 23.19
CA THR A 327 -33.82 -32.60 22.49
C THR A 327 -35.31 -32.87 22.44
N GLY A 328 -35.70 -34.13 22.18
CA GLY A 328 -37.09 -34.58 22.23
C GLY A 328 -37.72 -34.42 23.60
N LEU A 329 -37.01 -34.82 24.65
CA LEU A 329 -37.46 -34.67 26.04
C LEU A 329 -37.67 -33.18 26.41
N ARG A 330 -36.75 -32.29 26.01
CA ARG A 330 -36.90 -30.86 26.26
C ARG A 330 -38.12 -30.26 25.55
N MET A 331 -38.42 -30.71 24.33
CA MET A 331 -39.62 -30.29 23.60
C MET A 331 -40.91 -30.86 24.26
N ALA A 332 -40.88 -32.09 24.73
CA ALA A 332 -41.99 -32.70 25.46
C ALA A 332 -42.28 -31.97 26.79
N LEU A 333 -41.23 -31.43 27.44
CA LEU A 333 -41.32 -30.61 28.66
C LEU A 333 -41.67 -29.12 28.37
N GLY A 334 -42.09 -28.78 27.16
CA GLY A 334 -42.58 -27.44 26.81
C GLY A 334 -41.56 -26.47 26.25
N SER A 335 -40.34 -26.90 25.90
CA SER A 335 -39.37 -26.01 25.21
C SER A 335 -39.81 -25.74 23.77
N THR A 336 -39.90 -24.48 23.39
CA THR A 336 -40.22 -24.10 22.02
C THR A 336 -39.07 -24.46 21.06
N ARG A 337 -39.41 -24.82 19.81
CA ARG A 337 -38.44 -25.12 18.73
C ARG A 337 -37.36 -24.04 18.59
N ARG A 338 -37.76 -22.78 18.70
CA ARG A 338 -36.86 -21.62 18.63
C ARG A 338 -35.85 -21.59 19.79
N ARG A 339 -36.24 -21.96 20.97
CA ARG A 339 -35.39 -22.03 22.17
C ARG A 339 -34.35 -23.14 22.06
N VAL A 340 -34.67 -24.25 21.43
CA VAL A 340 -33.74 -25.35 21.13
C VAL A 340 -32.68 -24.90 20.11
N GLY A 341 -33.10 -24.23 19.04
CA GLY A 341 -32.14 -23.67 18.06
C GLY A 341 -31.13 -22.68 18.68
N TRP A 342 -31.64 -21.74 19.48
CA TRP A 342 -30.78 -20.79 20.21
C TRP A 342 -29.83 -21.46 21.20
N PHE A 343 -30.20 -22.60 21.77
CA PHE A 343 -29.36 -23.36 22.67
C PHE A 343 -28.08 -23.86 21.94
N PHE A 344 -28.22 -24.44 20.76
CA PHE A 344 -27.08 -24.91 19.95
C PHE A 344 -26.18 -23.77 19.45
N THR A 345 -26.77 -22.67 19.00
CA THR A 345 -26.01 -21.49 18.62
C THR A 345 -25.25 -20.88 19.82
N ALA A 346 -25.89 -20.81 20.99
CA ALA A 346 -25.26 -20.35 22.22
C ALA A 346 -24.12 -21.27 22.69
N GLU A 347 -24.22 -22.58 22.46
CA GLU A 347 -23.13 -23.53 22.71
C GLU A 347 -21.90 -23.21 21.84
N GLY A 348 -22.10 -22.95 20.55
CA GLY A 348 -21.04 -22.56 19.66
C GLY A 348 -20.34 -21.21 20.04
N TRP A 349 -21.16 -20.22 20.41
CA TRP A 349 -20.63 -18.94 20.90
C TRP A 349 -19.86 -19.11 22.22
N LEU A 350 -20.32 -19.96 23.13
CA LEU A 350 -19.63 -20.23 24.38
C LEU A 350 -18.28 -20.94 24.13
N LEU A 351 -18.20 -21.85 23.16
CA LEU A 351 -16.95 -22.48 22.75
C LEU A 351 -15.98 -21.42 22.21
N LEU A 352 -16.44 -20.51 21.36
CA LEU A 352 -15.62 -19.40 20.84
C LEU A 352 -15.08 -18.53 21.99
N THR A 353 -15.92 -18.13 22.95
CA THR A 353 -15.49 -17.31 24.09
C THR A 353 -14.48 -18.01 24.98
N THR A 354 -14.58 -19.34 25.14
CA THR A 354 -13.58 -20.11 25.94
C THR A 354 -12.25 -20.29 25.24
N VAL A 355 -12.19 -20.24 23.90
CA VAL A 355 -10.95 -20.27 23.12
C VAL A 355 -10.27 -18.90 23.06
N THR A 356 -11.03 -17.82 23.15
CA THR A 356 -10.57 -16.44 23.01
C THR A 356 -9.32 -16.08 23.86
N PRO A 357 -9.20 -16.45 25.15
CA PRO A 357 -8.00 -16.14 25.93
C PRO A 357 -6.73 -16.75 25.34
N LEU A 358 -6.82 -17.99 24.84
CA LEU A 358 -5.67 -18.67 24.22
C LEU A 358 -5.32 -18.02 22.87
N VAL A 359 -6.33 -17.65 22.07
CA VAL A 359 -6.14 -16.88 20.83
C VAL A 359 -5.40 -15.57 21.11
N LEU A 360 -5.78 -14.82 22.14
CA LEU A 360 -5.10 -13.58 22.53
C LEU A 360 -3.62 -13.81 22.85
N ILE A 361 -3.31 -14.86 23.60
CA ILE A 361 -1.90 -15.21 23.91
C ILE A 361 -1.12 -15.45 22.60
N VAL A 362 -1.68 -16.21 21.66
CA VAL A 362 -1.03 -16.51 20.38
C VAL A 362 -0.86 -15.23 19.55
N ILE A 363 -1.89 -14.41 19.43
CA ILE A 363 -1.87 -13.15 18.66
C ILE A 363 -0.77 -12.21 19.22
N PHE A 364 -0.72 -12.00 20.53
CA PHE A 364 0.30 -11.13 21.12
C PHE A 364 1.73 -11.67 20.95
N ASN A 365 1.91 -12.99 20.96
CA ASN A 365 3.19 -13.59 20.60
C ASN A 365 3.54 -13.37 19.12
N MET A 366 2.58 -13.49 18.20
CA MET A 366 2.80 -13.19 16.78
C MET A 366 3.20 -11.72 16.57
N VAL A 367 2.56 -10.79 17.27
CA VAL A 367 2.93 -9.35 17.22
C VAL A 367 4.33 -9.14 17.79
N HIS A 368 4.69 -9.79 18.88
CA HIS A 368 6.04 -9.71 19.47
C HIS A 368 7.12 -10.28 18.54
N MET A 369 6.78 -11.31 17.77
CA MET A 369 7.67 -11.90 16.74
C MET A 369 7.65 -11.13 15.41
N GLU A 370 6.99 -9.98 15.33
CA GLU A 370 6.87 -9.12 14.14
C GLU A 370 6.33 -9.88 12.90
N ILE A 371 5.49 -10.91 13.11
CA ILE A 371 4.88 -11.68 12.01
C ILE A 371 3.88 -10.84 11.19
N PRO A 372 2.99 -10.01 11.82
CA PRO A 372 2.17 -9.06 11.07
C PRO A 372 3.01 -7.94 10.45
N ASP A 373 2.47 -7.28 9.42
CA ASP A 373 3.13 -6.12 8.82
C ASP A 373 3.14 -4.93 9.79
N LEU A 374 4.24 -4.76 10.52
CA LEU A 374 4.48 -3.63 11.42
C LEU A 374 5.20 -2.47 10.71
N TYR A 375 5.70 -2.71 9.50
CA TYR A 375 6.41 -1.71 8.72
C TYR A 375 5.46 -0.64 8.17
N ASN A 376 4.40 -1.05 7.45
CA ASN A 376 3.45 -0.12 6.83
C ASN A 376 2.50 0.53 7.85
N LEU A 377 2.18 -0.17 8.92
CA LEU A 377 1.35 0.34 10.01
C LEU A 377 1.81 -0.25 11.34
N SER A 378 2.26 0.60 12.25
CA SER A 378 2.63 0.18 13.60
C SER A 378 1.43 -0.45 14.32
N PHE A 379 1.72 -1.40 15.23
CA PHE A 379 0.67 -1.99 16.06
C PHE A 379 0.04 -0.94 16.97
N SER A 380 -1.28 -0.88 16.97
CA SER A 380 -2.06 0.06 17.78
C SER A 380 -3.36 -0.60 18.27
N TRP A 381 -3.90 -0.09 19.38
CA TRP A 381 -5.13 -0.65 19.95
C TRP A 381 -6.34 -0.55 19.02
N TRP A 382 -6.43 0.48 18.18
CA TRP A 382 -7.51 0.59 17.19
C TRP A 382 -7.38 -0.47 16.10
N ARG A 383 -6.14 -0.71 15.57
CA ARG A 383 -5.85 -1.75 14.59
C ARG A 383 -6.24 -3.12 15.13
N PHE A 384 -5.80 -3.41 16.37
CA PHE A 384 -6.18 -4.64 17.07
C PHE A 384 -7.69 -4.76 17.24
N ALA A 385 -8.38 -3.71 17.70
CA ALA A 385 -9.82 -3.74 17.90
C ALA A 385 -10.61 -3.99 16.61
N VAL A 386 -10.18 -3.37 15.48
CA VAL A 386 -10.83 -3.58 14.18
C VAL A 386 -10.58 -4.99 13.65
N SER A 387 -9.32 -5.47 13.65
CA SER A 387 -8.98 -6.79 13.14
C SER A 387 -9.56 -7.90 14.00
N PHE A 388 -9.42 -7.84 15.32
CA PHE A 388 -9.95 -8.82 16.25
C PHE A 388 -11.50 -8.83 16.29
N GLY A 389 -12.12 -7.65 16.34
CA GLY A 389 -13.57 -7.49 16.27
C GLY A 389 -14.16 -8.00 14.97
N GLY A 390 -13.49 -7.72 13.85
CA GLY A 390 -13.87 -8.24 12.53
C GLY A 390 -13.88 -9.76 12.49
N VAL A 391 -12.85 -10.42 13.04
CA VAL A 391 -12.79 -11.89 13.11
C VAL A 391 -13.83 -12.45 14.06
N LEU A 392 -14.05 -11.83 15.22
CA LEU A 392 -15.13 -12.24 16.13
C LEU A 392 -16.49 -12.22 15.44
N LEU A 393 -16.78 -11.17 14.68
CA LEU A 393 -18.03 -11.07 13.91
C LEU A 393 -18.12 -12.16 12.83
N LEU A 394 -17.04 -12.38 12.06
CA LEU A 394 -16.99 -13.43 11.04
C LEU A 394 -17.19 -14.83 11.66
N MET A 395 -16.46 -15.17 12.71
CA MET A 395 -16.58 -16.45 13.40
C MET A 395 -17.97 -16.62 14.01
N GLY A 396 -18.50 -15.57 14.62
CA GLY A 396 -19.85 -15.59 15.16
C GLY A 396 -20.92 -15.83 14.09
N LEU A 397 -20.77 -15.21 12.92
CA LEU A 397 -21.67 -15.43 11.78
C LEU A 397 -21.55 -16.84 11.23
N ILE A 398 -20.34 -17.39 11.12
CA ILE A 398 -20.11 -18.77 10.67
C ILE A 398 -20.72 -19.78 11.65
N ILE A 399 -20.53 -19.56 12.95
CA ILE A 399 -21.13 -20.41 13.97
C ILE A 399 -22.68 -20.36 13.88
N ALA A 400 -23.22 -19.15 13.72
CA ALA A 400 -24.69 -18.99 13.58
C ALA A 400 -25.23 -19.72 12.33
N LEU A 401 -24.56 -19.58 11.19
CA LEU A 401 -24.93 -20.24 9.94
C LEU A 401 -24.69 -21.74 10.00
N GLY A 402 -23.54 -22.19 10.50
CA GLY A 402 -23.17 -23.60 10.61
C GLY A 402 -24.05 -24.40 11.58
N THR A 403 -24.53 -23.74 12.62
CA THR A 403 -25.46 -24.36 13.58
C THR A 403 -26.94 -24.28 13.16
N TRP A 404 -27.30 -23.29 12.34
CA TRP A 404 -28.67 -23.01 11.93
C TRP A 404 -29.29 -24.17 11.12
N LEU A 405 -28.58 -24.71 10.14
CA LEU A 405 -29.09 -25.81 9.30
C LEU A 405 -29.33 -27.08 10.08
N PRO A 406 -28.38 -27.59 10.89
CA PRO A 406 -28.64 -28.79 11.75
C PRO A 406 -29.71 -28.51 12.80
N ALA A 407 -29.69 -27.34 13.44
CA ALA A 407 -30.73 -26.99 14.44
C ALA A 407 -32.12 -26.93 13.84
N ARG A 408 -32.26 -26.42 12.59
CA ARG A 408 -33.55 -26.37 11.89
C ARG A 408 -34.15 -27.78 11.64
N ARG A 409 -33.30 -28.78 11.39
CA ARG A 409 -33.72 -30.18 11.27
C ARG A 409 -34.16 -30.74 12.63
N ALA A 410 -33.38 -30.52 13.67
CA ALA A 410 -33.75 -30.91 15.04
C ALA A 410 -35.08 -30.30 15.50
N MET A 411 -35.36 -29.06 15.12
CA MET A 411 -36.64 -28.37 15.40
C MET A 411 -37.84 -28.99 14.68
N LYS A 412 -37.64 -29.74 13.60
CA LYS A 412 -38.74 -30.42 12.85
C LYS A 412 -39.07 -31.79 13.39
N LEU A 413 -38.27 -32.37 14.30
CA LEU A 413 -38.54 -33.68 14.90
C LEU A 413 -39.83 -33.64 15.72
N GLN A 414 -40.64 -34.68 15.56
CA GLN A 414 -41.82 -34.89 16.45
C GLN A 414 -41.31 -35.46 17.77
N PRO A 415 -41.79 -34.99 18.94
CA PRO A 415 -41.39 -35.52 20.26
C PRO A 415 -41.55 -37.04 20.39
N ALA A 416 -42.59 -37.63 19.77
CA ALA A 416 -42.83 -39.04 19.75
C ALA A 416 -41.77 -39.85 18.99
N GLU A 417 -41.31 -39.36 17.84
CA GLU A 417 -40.22 -39.99 17.05
C GLU A 417 -38.87 -39.91 17.75
N ALA A 418 -38.62 -38.81 18.49
CA ALA A 418 -37.35 -38.59 19.19
C ALA A 418 -37.20 -39.52 20.44
N LEU A 419 -38.29 -39.95 21.03
CA LEU A 419 -38.30 -40.85 22.20
C LEU A 419 -38.32 -42.36 21.83
N HIS A 420 -38.66 -42.69 20.58
CA HIS A 420 -38.68 -44.08 20.06
C HIS A 420 -37.39 -44.55 19.40
N TYR A 421 -36.36 -43.71 19.38
CA TYR A 421 -35.04 -44.04 18.78
C TYR A 421 -34.12 -44.58 19.88
N GLU A 422 -34.24 -45.88 20.18
CA GLU A 422 -33.22 -46.70 20.81
C GLU A 422 -32.52 -47.55 19.77
#